data_3e1f4b933c8e1112b21677e250bf3064
#
_entry.id   3e1f4b933c8e1112b21677e250bf3064
#
_cell.length_a   1.000
_cell.length_b   1.000
_cell.length_c   1.000
_cell.angle_alpha   90.00
_cell.angle_beta   90.00
_cell.angle_gamma   90.00
#
_symmetry.space_group_name_H-M   'P 1'
#
loop_
_entity.id
_entity.type
_entity.pdbx_description
1 polymer ?
#
loop_
_entity_poly.entity_id
_entity_poly.type
_entity_poly.pdbx_seq_one_letter_code
_entity_poly.pdbx_strand_id
1 'polypeptide(L)'
;MLFRSLTPFDTAAHTALTADGFYGTHYAKARTWNAVPDMITYYDLANTLTVWNVTAAGQPTEGQTTGLYDTDKLSVYDKYAMFLHGNNGLSRVQGNGSGRILVIKDSYANCFVPYLTANYADIDVVDFRNYNYGLDKLIADNGYDQILVLYNFDSFKSDPYLYRAGVQG
;
A
#
# COMPACT_ATOMS: atom_id res chain seq x y z
N MET A 1 -20.74 -8.63 15.76
CA MET A 1 -19.56 -7.99 15.13
C MET A 1 -18.55 -7.75 16.26
N LEU A 2 -17.51 -8.53 16.33
CA LEU A 2 -16.45 -8.33 17.34
C LEU A 2 -15.49 -7.28 16.74
N PHE A 3 -15.43 -6.09 17.35
CA PHE A 3 -14.39 -5.12 17.03
C PHE A 3 -13.07 -5.70 17.55
N ARG A 4 -12.17 -6.03 16.62
CA ARG A 4 -10.82 -6.41 16.97
C ARG A 4 -10.09 -5.17 17.49
N SER A 5 -9.60 -5.25 18.72
CA SER A 5 -8.70 -4.23 19.25
C SER A 5 -7.37 -4.32 18.48
N LEU A 6 -6.97 -3.25 17.82
CA LEU A 6 -5.66 -3.18 17.16
C LEU A 6 -4.61 -2.80 18.20
N THR A 7 -3.46 -3.46 18.13
CA THR A 7 -2.29 -3.08 18.91
C THR A 7 -1.62 -1.89 18.22
N PRO A 8 -1.37 -0.77 18.92
CA PRO A 8 -0.58 0.32 18.38
C PRO A 8 0.78 -0.18 17.89
N PHE A 9 1.25 0.38 16.77
CA PHE A 9 2.59 0.10 16.29
C PHE A 9 3.62 0.62 17.29
N ASP A 10 4.49 -0.28 17.78
CA ASP A 10 5.52 0.10 18.76
C ASP A 10 6.75 0.66 18.04
N THR A 11 6.83 1.96 17.94
CA THR A 11 7.96 2.65 17.33
C THR A 11 9.28 2.44 18.08
N ALA A 12 9.24 2.13 19.38
CA ALA A 12 10.45 1.91 20.16
C ALA A 12 11.08 0.53 19.90
N ALA A 13 10.31 -0.42 19.37
CA ALA A 13 10.78 -1.75 19.00
C ALA A 13 11.50 -1.80 17.64
N HIS A 14 11.52 -0.69 16.89
CA HIS A 14 12.04 -0.65 15.52
C HIS A 14 13.04 0.50 15.34
N THR A 15 14.03 0.30 14.46
CA THR A 15 14.96 1.37 14.10
C THR A 15 14.28 2.36 13.15
N ALA A 16 14.24 3.62 13.54
CA ALA A 16 13.78 4.69 12.67
C ALA A 16 14.88 5.05 11.66
N LEU A 17 14.51 5.09 10.39
CA LEU A 17 15.36 5.50 9.27
C LEU A 17 14.78 6.79 8.66
N THR A 18 15.65 7.63 8.12
CA THR A 18 15.25 8.91 7.53
C THR A 18 15.80 9.10 6.14
N ALA A 19 15.06 9.81 5.31
CA ALA A 19 15.50 10.24 3.99
C ALA A 19 15.09 11.70 3.75
N ASP A 20 16.07 12.56 3.53
CA ASP A 20 15.88 13.98 3.28
C ASP A 20 15.49 14.28 1.83
N GLY A 21 15.05 15.53 1.62
CA GLY A 21 14.79 16.05 0.27
C GLY A 21 13.51 15.50 -0.34
N PHE A 22 12.49 15.28 0.46
CA PHE A 22 11.15 14.90 -0.02
C PHE A 22 10.31 16.16 -0.23
N TYR A 23 9.93 16.41 -1.48
CA TYR A 23 9.09 17.58 -1.83
C TYR A 23 7.61 17.22 -2.02
N GLY A 24 7.25 15.94 -1.94
CA GLY A 24 5.91 15.45 -2.23
C GLY A 24 5.62 15.29 -3.72
N THR A 25 4.73 14.37 -4.03
CA THR A 25 4.40 14.00 -5.42
C THR A 25 3.76 15.16 -6.20
N HIS A 26 3.03 16.06 -5.53
CA HIS A 26 2.42 17.23 -6.17
C HIS A 26 3.46 18.29 -6.56
N TYR A 27 4.49 18.49 -5.76
CA TYR A 27 5.60 19.38 -6.10
C TYR A 27 6.32 18.93 -7.37
N ALA A 28 6.43 17.62 -7.58
CA ALA A 28 7.01 17.03 -8.79
C ALA A 28 6.37 17.59 -10.07
N LYS A 29 5.08 17.88 -9.99
CA LYS A 29 4.29 18.39 -11.13
C LYS A 29 4.27 19.91 -11.23
N ALA A 30 4.32 20.62 -10.10
CA ALA A 30 4.15 22.07 -10.04
C ALA A 30 5.47 22.85 -9.93
N ARG A 31 6.57 22.26 -9.44
CA ARG A 31 7.93 22.82 -9.30
C ARG A 31 7.98 24.25 -8.81
N THR A 32 7.36 24.53 -7.66
CA THR A 32 7.47 25.86 -7.05
C THR A 32 8.88 26.05 -6.47
N TRP A 33 9.57 27.09 -6.90
CA TRP A 33 11.00 27.35 -6.62
C TRP A 33 11.31 27.64 -5.14
N ASN A 34 10.31 27.91 -4.32
CA ASN A 34 10.43 28.23 -2.89
C ASN A 34 9.95 27.11 -1.96
N ALA A 35 9.75 25.89 -2.44
CA ALA A 35 9.35 24.80 -1.59
C ALA A 35 10.52 24.34 -0.71
N VAL A 36 10.25 24.17 0.57
CA VAL A 36 11.19 23.57 1.52
C VAL A 36 10.98 22.06 1.49
N PRO A 37 12.04 21.26 1.32
CA PRO A 37 11.92 19.81 1.37
C PRO A 37 11.56 19.35 2.79
N ASP A 38 10.80 18.27 2.83
CA ASP A 38 10.46 17.53 4.03
C ASP A 38 11.37 16.30 4.16
N MET A 39 11.21 15.57 5.25
CA MET A 39 11.94 14.35 5.55
C MET A 39 10.96 13.16 5.63
N ILE A 40 11.27 12.07 4.95
CA ILE A 40 10.56 10.81 5.14
C ILE A 40 11.17 10.11 6.35
N THR A 41 10.34 9.74 7.33
CA THR A 41 10.72 8.83 8.40
C THR A 41 9.98 7.50 8.21
N TYR A 42 10.69 6.39 8.24
CA TYR A 42 10.15 5.04 8.16
C TYR A 42 10.90 4.12 9.12
N TYR A 43 10.38 2.91 9.32
CA TYR A 43 10.96 1.95 10.26
C TYR A 43 11.53 0.75 9.53
N ASP A 44 12.68 0.25 10.02
CA ASP A 44 13.29 -0.97 9.48
C ASP A 44 12.42 -2.17 9.84
N LEU A 45 11.69 -2.68 8.86
CA LEU A 45 10.79 -3.82 8.97
C LEU A 45 11.27 -4.94 8.05
N ALA A 46 11.54 -6.11 8.65
CA ALA A 46 11.99 -7.31 7.93
C ALA A 46 10.87 -8.05 7.19
N ASN A 47 9.68 -7.46 7.11
CA ASN A 47 8.52 -8.05 6.44
C ASN A 47 8.73 -8.12 4.93
N THR A 48 8.10 -9.09 4.29
CA THR A 48 8.15 -9.28 2.84
C THR A 48 6.89 -8.76 2.16
N LEU A 49 7.07 -8.33 0.92
CA LEU A 49 6.03 -7.91 0.00
C LEU A 49 6.04 -8.83 -1.22
N THR A 50 4.91 -9.42 -1.57
CA THR A 50 4.72 -10.10 -2.85
C THR A 50 3.84 -9.24 -3.73
N VAL A 51 4.27 -8.96 -4.95
CA VAL A 51 3.57 -8.13 -5.93
C VAL A 51 3.08 -8.98 -7.09
N TRP A 52 1.81 -8.85 -7.46
CA TRP A 52 1.23 -9.40 -8.69
C TRP A 52 0.81 -8.24 -9.59
N ASN A 53 1.42 -8.20 -10.76
CA ASN A 53 0.94 -7.32 -11.81
C ASN A 53 -0.26 -7.98 -12.52
N VAL A 54 -1.05 -7.19 -13.20
CA VAL A 54 -2.18 -7.67 -13.99
C VAL A 54 -1.83 -7.53 -15.46
N THR A 55 -1.98 -8.61 -16.22
CA THR A 55 -1.76 -8.59 -17.68
C THR A 55 -2.83 -7.74 -18.38
N ALA A 56 -2.61 -7.42 -19.66
CA ALA A 56 -3.62 -6.75 -20.49
C ALA A 56 -4.94 -7.53 -20.59
N ALA A 57 -4.91 -8.85 -20.38
CA ALA A 57 -6.10 -9.70 -20.34
C ALA A 57 -6.78 -9.75 -18.96
N GLY A 58 -6.31 -8.97 -17.99
CA GLY A 58 -6.87 -8.93 -16.64
C GLY A 58 -6.45 -10.09 -15.73
N GLN A 59 -5.48 -10.90 -16.14
CA GLN A 59 -4.99 -12.03 -15.34
C GLN A 59 -3.81 -11.62 -14.46
N PRO A 60 -3.77 -12.03 -13.17
CA PRO A 60 -2.59 -11.84 -12.34
C PRO A 60 -1.38 -12.57 -12.94
N THR A 61 -0.22 -11.93 -12.83
CA THR A 61 1.06 -12.56 -13.17
C THR A 61 1.56 -13.45 -12.02
N GLU A 62 2.66 -14.15 -12.24
CA GLU A 62 3.37 -14.79 -11.13
C GLU A 62 3.83 -13.74 -10.11
N GLY A 63 3.66 -14.03 -8.82
CA GLY A 63 4.03 -13.11 -7.74
C GLY A 63 5.54 -12.98 -7.60
N GLN A 64 6.02 -11.75 -7.47
CA GLN A 64 7.41 -11.44 -7.18
C GLN A 64 7.56 -10.99 -5.73
N THR A 65 8.35 -11.71 -4.95
CA THR A 65 8.57 -11.41 -3.53
C THR A 65 9.86 -10.62 -3.33
N THR A 66 9.79 -9.56 -2.54
CA THR A 66 10.89 -8.65 -2.22
C THR A 66 10.76 -8.14 -0.79
N GLY A 67 11.65 -7.24 -0.35
CA GLY A 67 11.47 -6.47 0.89
C GLY A 67 10.31 -5.50 0.80
N LEU A 68 9.88 -5.00 1.95
CA LEU A 68 8.72 -4.11 2.06
C LEU A 68 8.95 -2.74 1.38
N TYR A 69 10.19 -2.29 1.35
CA TYR A 69 10.58 -0.98 0.81
C TYR A 69 11.53 -1.12 -0.38
N ASP A 70 11.31 -0.29 -1.40
CA ASP A 70 12.25 -0.06 -2.50
C ASP A 70 13.15 1.15 -2.16
N THR A 71 14.24 0.90 -1.44
CA THR A 71 15.14 1.96 -0.99
C THR A 71 15.88 2.67 -2.12
N ASP A 72 15.98 2.08 -3.31
CA ASP A 72 16.58 2.74 -4.48
C ASP A 72 15.78 3.99 -4.89
N LYS A 73 14.47 4.01 -4.60
CA LYS A 73 13.60 5.18 -4.82
C LYS A 73 13.97 6.39 -3.96
N LEU A 74 14.70 6.21 -2.86
CA LEU A 74 15.17 7.32 -2.04
C LEU A 74 16.22 8.20 -2.76
N SER A 75 16.87 7.67 -3.79
CA SER A 75 17.84 8.41 -4.62
C SER A 75 17.21 9.12 -5.82
N VAL A 76 15.92 8.87 -6.12
CA VAL A 76 15.22 9.48 -7.25
C VAL A 76 14.24 10.54 -6.79
N TYR A 77 13.63 11.24 -7.75
CA TYR A 77 12.72 12.33 -7.47
C TYR A 77 11.44 11.88 -6.75
N ASP A 78 10.80 10.79 -7.18
CA ASP A 78 9.62 10.21 -6.53
C ASP A 78 10.02 9.25 -5.40
N LYS A 79 10.53 9.82 -4.32
CA LYS A 79 10.94 9.06 -3.13
C LYS A 79 9.78 8.29 -2.49
N TYR A 80 8.55 8.78 -2.62
CA TYR A 80 7.38 8.14 -2.02
C TYR A 80 7.09 6.75 -2.61
N ALA A 81 7.53 6.50 -3.85
CA ALA A 81 7.42 5.20 -4.49
C ALA A 81 8.23 4.09 -3.77
N MET A 82 9.05 4.43 -2.77
CA MET A 82 9.71 3.44 -1.91
C MET A 82 8.71 2.56 -1.16
N PHE A 83 7.58 3.14 -0.75
CA PHE A 83 6.56 2.38 -0.04
C PHE A 83 5.87 1.40 -0.97
N LEU A 84 5.87 0.11 -0.61
CA LEU A 84 5.25 -0.99 -1.34
C LEU A 84 5.69 -1.10 -2.81
N HIS A 85 6.88 -0.60 -3.17
CA HIS A 85 7.37 -0.53 -4.56
C HIS A 85 6.40 0.22 -5.50
N GLY A 86 5.74 1.26 -4.97
CA GLY A 86 4.81 2.10 -5.70
C GLY A 86 3.36 1.59 -5.70
N ASN A 87 2.66 1.82 -6.82
CA ASN A 87 1.24 1.47 -6.94
C ASN A 87 1.07 0.20 -7.78
N ASN A 88 0.84 -0.90 -7.11
CA ASN A 88 0.64 -2.22 -7.72
C ASN A 88 -0.85 -2.57 -7.76
N GLY A 89 -1.28 -3.41 -8.70
CA GLY A 89 -2.66 -3.86 -8.79
C GLY A 89 -3.07 -4.68 -7.58
N LEU A 90 -2.28 -5.70 -7.26
CA LEU A 90 -2.42 -6.54 -6.08
C LEU A 90 -1.04 -6.75 -5.46
N SER A 91 -0.95 -6.58 -4.16
CA SER A 91 0.22 -6.98 -3.39
C SER A 91 -0.18 -7.55 -2.04
N ARG A 92 0.68 -8.41 -1.48
CA ARG A 92 0.52 -8.98 -0.15
C ARG A 92 1.75 -8.68 0.69
N VAL A 93 1.52 -8.07 1.84
CA VAL A 93 2.53 -7.93 2.88
C VAL A 93 2.34 -9.05 3.90
N GLN A 94 3.43 -9.76 4.20
CA GLN A 94 3.47 -10.72 5.31
C GLN A 94 3.73 -9.96 6.61
N GLY A 95 2.77 -10.04 7.53
CA GLY A 95 2.87 -9.38 8.83
C GLY A 95 3.24 -10.34 9.95
N ASN A 96 3.31 -9.81 11.17
CA ASN A 96 3.69 -10.53 12.39
C ASN A 96 2.49 -10.78 13.32
N GLY A 97 1.31 -10.29 12.97
CA GLY A 97 0.08 -10.43 13.72
C GLY A 97 -0.70 -11.69 13.38
N SER A 98 -2.02 -11.60 13.44
CA SER A 98 -2.91 -12.72 13.12
C SER A 98 -4.10 -12.27 12.30
N GLY A 99 -4.66 -13.19 11.50
CA GLY A 99 -5.79 -12.90 10.60
C GLY A 99 -5.38 -12.14 9.35
N ARG A 100 -6.37 -11.82 8.53
CA ARG A 100 -6.19 -11.24 7.20
C ARG A 100 -6.97 -9.96 7.03
N ILE A 101 -6.35 -8.96 6.39
CA ILE A 101 -7.03 -7.73 5.99
C ILE A 101 -6.87 -7.48 4.49
N LEU A 102 -7.95 -7.04 3.86
CA LEU A 102 -7.91 -6.46 2.52
C LEU A 102 -7.94 -4.94 2.62
N VAL A 103 -6.93 -4.27 2.07
CA VAL A 103 -6.84 -2.81 1.99
C VAL A 103 -7.09 -2.37 0.55
N ILE A 104 -8.19 -1.68 0.32
CA ILE A 104 -8.53 -1.06 -0.96
C ILE A 104 -8.16 0.41 -0.86
N LYS A 105 -7.26 0.89 -1.75
CA LYS A 105 -6.59 2.15 -1.47
C LYS A 105 -6.27 3.00 -2.71
N ASP A 106 -5.99 4.26 -2.48
CA ASP A 106 -5.18 5.10 -3.35
C ASP A 106 -3.71 5.16 -2.88
N SER A 107 -2.86 5.96 -3.54
CA SER A 107 -1.43 6.04 -3.21
C SER A 107 -1.13 6.60 -1.81
N TYR A 108 -2.04 7.35 -1.20
CA TYR A 108 -1.82 7.91 0.14
C TYR A 108 -1.68 6.83 1.22
N ALA A 109 -2.30 5.66 1.02
CA ALA A 109 -2.22 4.57 1.97
C ALA A 109 -0.90 3.77 1.91
N ASN A 110 -0.04 3.98 0.91
CA ASN A 110 1.20 3.19 0.77
C ASN A 110 2.09 3.29 2.02
N CYS A 111 2.23 4.47 2.61
CA CYS A 111 3.02 4.67 3.82
C CYS A 111 2.32 4.16 5.10
N PHE A 112 1.02 3.92 5.06
CA PHE A 112 0.25 3.42 6.21
C PHE A 112 0.30 1.89 6.34
N VAL A 113 0.29 1.18 5.21
CA VAL A 113 0.24 -0.30 5.18
C VAL A 113 1.33 -0.97 6.02
N PRO A 114 2.60 -0.49 6.03
CA PRO A 114 3.65 -1.06 6.88
C PRO A 114 3.28 -1.18 8.36
N TYR A 115 2.51 -0.23 8.89
CA TYR A 115 2.11 -0.23 10.31
C TYR A 115 1.06 -1.29 10.65
N LEU A 116 0.39 -1.86 9.65
CA LEU A 116 -0.56 -2.96 9.84
C LEU A 116 0.13 -4.31 10.13
N THR A 117 1.43 -4.41 9.84
CA THR A 117 2.21 -5.65 10.02
C THR A 117 2.23 -6.17 11.45
N ALA A 118 2.08 -5.28 12.44
CA ALA A 118 1.98 -5.67 13.85
C ALA A 118 0.66 -6.38 14.18
N ASN A 119 -0.39 -6.19 13.37
CA ASN A 119 -1.76 -6.61 13.69
C ASN A 119 -2.25 -7.81 12.86
N TYR A 120 -1.78 -7.95 11.63
CA TYR A 120 -2.26 -8.95 10.68
C TYR A 120 -1.14 -9.88 10.23
N ALA A 121 -1.49 -11.12 9.90
CA ALA A 121 -0.57 -12.08 9.28
C ALA A 121 -0.42 -11.83 7.78
N ASP A 122 -1.55 -11.60 7.11
CA ASP A 122 -1.60 -11.26 5.69
C ASP A 122 -2.32 -9.93 5.47
N ILE A 123 -1.71 -9.03 4.72
CA ILE A 123 -2.27 -7.73 4.37
C ILE A 123 -2.29 -7.65 2.85
N ASP A 124 -3.45 -7.92 2.25
CA ASP A 124 -3.64 -7.76 0.82
C ASP A 124 -3.99 -6.32 0.50
N VAL A 125 -3.34 -5.78 -0.51
CA VAL A 125 -3.47 -4.38 -0.92
C VAL A 125 -3.89 -4.31 -2.37
N VAL A 126 -5.01 -3.64 -2.64
CA VAL A 126 -5.57 -3.47 -3.98
C VAL A 126 -5.63 -1.99 -4.34
N ASP A 127 -5.11 -1.67 -5.53
CA ASP A 127 -5.24 -0.36 -6.16
C ASP A 127 -6.02 -0.49 -7.46
N PHE A 128 -7.25 0.02 -7.49
CA PHE A 128 -8.15 -0.12 -8.64
C PHE A 128 -7.65 0.52 -9.93
N ARG A 129 -6.69 1.42 -9.86
CA ARG A 129 -6.07 1.97 -11.07
C ARG A 129 -5.34 0.90 -11.88
N ASN A 130 -4.78 -0.09 -11.16
CA ASN A 130 -3.94 -1.15 -11.70
C ASN A 130 -4.54 -2.55 -11.49
N TYR A 131 -5.67 -2.68 -10.77
CA TYR A 131 -6.38 -3.94 -10.52
C TYR A 131 -7.75 -3.91 -11.18
N ASN A 132 -7.95 -4.73 -12.19
CA ASN A 132 -9.20 -4.85 -12.93
C ASN A 132 -9.83 -6.26 -12.82
N TYR A 133 -9.40 -7.04 -11.86
CA TYR A 133 -9.93 -8.34 -11.52
C TYR A 133 -11.05 -8.20 -10.46
N GLY A 134 -12.04 -9.09 -10.45
CA GLY A 134 -13.14 -9.01 -9.50
C GLY A 134 -12.71 -9.15 -8.05
N LEU A 135 -13.25 -8.32 -7.16
CA LEU A 135 -13.00 -8.43 -5.71
C LEU A 135 -13.75 -9.60 -5.08
N ASP A 136 -14.90 -9.97 -5.61
CA ASP A 136 -15.71 -11.08 -5.13
C ASP A 136 -14.90 -12.40 -5.06
N LYS A 137 -14.17 -12.70 -6.13
CA LYS A 137 -13.29 -13.87 -6.18
C LYS A 137 -12.12 -13.73 -5.20
N LEU A 138 -11.47 -12.58 -5.16
CA LEU A 138 -10.36 -12.33 -4.23
C LEU A 138 -10.81 -12.51 -2.76
N ILE A 139 -11.99 -11.99 -2.42
CA ILE A 139 -12.58 -12.12 -1.08
C ILE A 139 -12.95 -13.56 -0.77
N ALA A 140 -13.59 -14.26 -1.71
CA ALA A 140 -13.99 -15.65 -1.52
C ALA A 140 -12.79 -16.59 -1.33
N ASP A 141 -11.75 -16.40 -2.12
CA ASP A 141 -10.56 -17.27 -2.11
C ASP A 141 -9.68 -17.06 -0.86
N ASN A 142 -9.68 -15.87 -0.27
CA ASN A 142 -8.75 -15.52 0.81
C ASN A 142 -9.37 -15.41 2.21
N GLY A 143 -10.68 -15.21 2.34
CA GLY A 143 -11.38 -15.21 3.62
C GLY A 143 -10.88 -14.13 4.59
N TYR A 144 -11.06 -12.85 4.23
CA TYR A 144 -10.59 -11.72 5.05
C TYR A 144 -11.42 -11.54 6.31
N ASP A 145 -10.76 -11.27 7.43
CA ASP A 145 -11.40 -10.89 8.69
C ASP A 145 -11.92 -9.44 8.65
N GLN A 146 -11.22 -8.58 7.88
CA GLN A 146 -11.56 -7.16 7.74
C GLN A 146 -11.27 -6.67 6.31
N ILE A 147 -12.05 -5.65 5.90
CA ILE A 147 -11.83 -4.90 4.68
C ILE A 147 -11.73 -3.42 5.07
N LEU A 148 -10.63 -2.78 4.68
CA LEU A 148 -10.39 -1.35 4.87
C LEU A 148 -10.39 -0.66 3.52
N VAL A 149 -11.25 0.34 3.35
CA VAL A 149 -11.21 1.26 2.20
C VAL A 149 -10.57 2.57 2.67
N LEU A 150 -9.38 2.86 2.15
CA LEU A 150 -8.58 4.01 2.58
C LEU A 150 -8.16 4.87 1.38
N TYR A 151 -8.82 5.99 1.25
CA TYR A 151 -8.63 6.97 0.18
C TYR A 151 -8.44 8.38 0.72
N ASN A 152 -7.63 9.16 0.04
CA ASN A 152 -7.72 10.62 0.15
C ASN A 152 -9.10 11.08 -0.33
N PHE A 153 -9.68 12.10 0.30
CA PHE A 153 -11.03 12.55 -0.02
C PHE A 153 -11.21 12.99 -1.48
N ASP A 154 -10.24 13.73 -2.02
CA ASP A 154 -10.31 14.20 -3.41
C ASP A 154 -10.15 13.03 -4.40
N SER A 155 -9.29 12.07 -4.08
CA SER A 155 -9.17 10.83 -4.86
C SER A 155 -10.47 10.04 -4.83
N PHE A 156 -11.06 9.85 -3.64
CA PHE A 156 -12.32 9.11 -3.50
C PHE A 156 -13.45 9.73 -4.32
N LYS A 157 -13.57 11.06 -4.29
CA LYS A 157 -14.59 11.81 -5.04
C LYS A 157 -14.43 11.71 -6.55
N SER A 158 -13.21 11.61 -7.04
CA SER A 158 -12.88 11.73 -8.46
C SER A 158 -12.34 10.44 -9.10
N ASP A 159 -12.15 9.36 -8.33
CA ASP A 159 -11.60 8.11 -8.83
C ASP A 159 -12.58 7.42 -9.82
N PRO A 160 -12.22 7.34 -11.10
CA PRO A 160 -13.07 6.72 -12.11
C PRO A 160 -13.10 5.19 -12.02
N TYR A 161 -12.33 4.59 -11.11
CA TYR A 161 -12.17 3.13 -11.01
C TYR A 161 -12.91 2.51 -9.81
N LEU A 162 -13.51 3.29 -8.92
CA LEU A 162 -14.23 2.78 -7.74
C LEU A 162 -15.36 1.80 -8.08
N TYR A 163 -15.95 1.90 -9.29
CA TYR A 163 -16.95 0.96 -9.76
C TYR A 163 -16.43 -0.50 -9.81
N ARG A 164 -15.11 -0.68 -9.90
CA ARG A 164 -14.46 -2.01 -9.92
C ARG A 164 -14.68 -2.79 -8.63
N ALA A 165 -15.04 -2.12 -7.54
CA ALA A 165 -15.46 -2.78 -6.30
C ALA A 165 -16.69 -3.68 -6.47
N GLY A 166 -17.55 -3.38 -7.45
CA GLY A 166 -18.76 -4.17 -7.76
C GLY A 166 -18.63 -5.06 -8.99
N VAL A 167 -17.46 -5.12 -9.62
CA VAL A 167 -17.24 -6.00 -10.79
C VAL A 167 -17.03 -7.43 -10.30
N GLN A 168 -17.81 -8.35 -10.86
CA GLN A 168 -17.66 -9.78 -10.63
C GLN A 168 -16.51 -10.31 -11.50
N GLY A 169 -15.64 -11.13 -10.91
CA GLY A 169 -14.51 -11.76 -11.56
C GLY A 169 -14.83 -13.06 -12.30
#